data_d5549aecc38047d422389e14241ef1a3
#
_entry.id   d5549aecc38047d422389e14241ef1a3
#
_cell.length_a   1.000
_cell.length_b   1.000
_cell.length_c   1.000
_cell.angle_alpha   90.00
_cell.angle_beta   90.00
_cell.angle_gamma   90.00
#
_symmetry.space_group_name_H-M   'P 1'
#
loop_
_entity.id
_entity.type
_entity.pdbx_description
1 polymer ?
#
loop_
_entity_poly.entity_id
_entity_poly.type
_entity_poly.pdbx_seq_one_letter_code
_entity_poly.pdbx_strand_id
1 'polypeptide(L)'
;MKGSVEAVLFDLDGTLLDTAPDMANAANCVLKDHGLPPLSDSQIQANTSHGARGLLRTGFGETLQGKDLDQLRLSFLEHYAENICTTTTLYSGVIELLEQLTARQIPWGIVTNKPGFLTGMLLPYFPLLLQARTIVCADTTPHAKPHPAPLLHGASILTIEPEKCLYVGDILNDIVAAKAANMMSAVASWGYIGETDRPTEWEADQIFNKPVEILSLF
;
A
#
# COMPACT_ATOMS: atom_id res chain seq x y z
N MET A 1 19.23 -20.22 7.80
CA MET A 1 19.48 -19.15 6.81
C MET A 1 18.26 -19.12 5.92
N LYS A 2 17.52 -18.00 5.82
CA LYS A 2 16.48 -17.84 4.81
C LYS A 2 17.16 -18.01 3.44
N GLY A 3 16.51 -18.74 2.51
CA GLY A 3 17.05 -18.99 1.17
C GLY A 3 17.27 -17.69 0.38
N SER A 4 17.88 -17.78 -0.80
CA SER A 4 17.99 -16.63 -1.72
C SER A 4 16.60 -16.14 -2.11
N VAL A 5 16.38 -14.82 -2.10
CA VAL A 5 15.14 -14.20 -2.59
C VAL A 5 15.10 -14.38 -4.12
N GLU A 6 13.96 -14.85 -4.64
CA GLU A 6 13.76 -15.10 -6.07
C GLU A 6 12.66 -14.23 -6.68
N ALA A 7 11.81 -13.61 -5.85
CA ALA A 7 10.72 -12.74 -6.29
C ALA A 7 10.43 -11.62 -5.29
N VAL A 8 9.81 -10.52 -5.75
CA VAL A 8 9.36 -9.41 -4.88
C VAL A 8 7.88 -9.15 -5.08
N LEU A 9 7.14 -9.04 -3.98
CA LEU A 9 5.79 -8.52 -3.93
C LEU A 9 5.79 -7.19 -3.19
N PHE A 10 5.11 -6.20 -3.71
CA PHE A 10 5.05 -4.84 -3.17
C PHE A 10 3.63 -4.47 -2.76
N ASP A 11 3.47 -3.72 -1.68
CA ASP A 11 2.27 -2.90 -1.53
C ASP A 11 2.25 -1.79 -2.59
N LEU A 12 1.12 -1.11 -2.74
CA LEU A 12 0.94 -0.05 -3.73
C LEU A 12 1.02 1.34 -3.09
N ASP A 13 0.00 1.66 -2.26
CA ASP A 13 -0.15 2.97 -1.62
C ASP A 13 0.90 3.11 -0.49
N GLY A 14 1.76 4.12 -0.54
CA GLY A 14 2.85 4.30 0.44
C GLY A 14 4.13 3.51 0.12
N THR A 15 4.10 2.60 -0.84
CA THR A 15 5.26 1.77 -1.19
C THR A 15 5.76 2.04 -2.62
N LEU A 16 4.92 1.88 -3.63
CA LEU A 16 5.23 2.21 -5.02
C LEU A 16 4.72 3.60 -5.40
N LEU A 17 3.54 3.98 -4.91
CA LEU A 17 2.87 5.24 -5.22
C LEU A 17 2.65 6.08 -3.96
N ASP A 18 2.94 7.39 -4.07
CA ASP A 18 2.46 8.38 -3.11
C ASP A 18 1.05 8.81 -3.52
N THR A 19 0.06 8.18 -2.94
CA THR A 19 -1.37 8.44 -3.16
C THR A 19 -1.99 9.31 -2.07
N ALA A 20 -1.23 9.67 -1.02
CA ALA A 20 -1.74 10.43 0.12
C ALA A 20 -2.45 11.73 -0.26
N PRO A 21 -1.94 12.55 -1.20
CA PRO A 21 -2.59 13.82 -1.52
C PRO A 21 -3.99 13.62 -2.12
N ASP A 22 -4.16 12.66 -3.04
CA ASP A 22 -5.46 12.40 -3.67
C ASP A 22 -6.43 11.72 -2.69
N MET A 23 -5.94 10.84 -1.81
CA MET A 23 -6.73 10.25 -0.72
C MET A 23 -7.20 11.31 0.28
N ALA A 24 -6.32 12.25 0.66
CA ALA A 24 -6.66 13.36 1.54
C ALA A 24 -7.70 14.28 0.90
N ASN A 25 -7.57 14.58 -0.41
CA ASN A 25 -8.56 15.36 -1.14
C ASN A 25 -9.94 14.69 -1.11
N ALA A 26 -10.03 13.38 -1.35
CA ALA A 26 -11.28 12.63 -1.26
C ALA A 26 -11.89 12.68 0.15
N ALA A 27 -11.08 12.51 1.21
CA ALA A 27 -11.54 12.65 2.59
C ALA A 27 -12.06 14.07 2.86
N ASN A 28 -11.36 15.10 2.39
CA ASN A 28 -11.76 16.49 2.55
C ASN A 28 -13.07 16.83 1.82
N CYS A 29 -13.36 16.20 0.67
CA CYS A 29 -14.66 16.32 0.01
C CYS A 29 -15.77 15.78 0.91
N VAL A 30 -15.61 14.58 1.50
CA VAL A 30 -16.60 14.02 2.44
C VAL A 30 -16.76 14.92 3.66
N LEU A 31 -15.68 15.46 4.23
CA LEU A 31 -15.75 16.38 5.37
C LEU A 31 -16.53 17.65 5.01
N LYS A 32 -16.26 18.23 3.85
CA LYS A 32 -16.95 19.42 3.34
C LYS A 32 -18.45 19.18 3.17
N ASP A 33 -18.87 18.02 2.66
CA ASP A 33 -20.29 17.65 2.51
C ASP A 33 -21.01 17.58 3.87
N HIS A 34 -20.25 17.41 4.95
CA HIS A 34 -20.76 17.40 6.32
C HIS A 34 -20.49 18.70 7.10
N GLY A 35 -20.01 19.76 6.41
CA GLY A 35 -19.75 21.07 7.03
C GLY A 35 -18.55 21.07 7.98
N LEU A 36 -17.62 20.12 7.84
CA LEU A 36 -16.42 20.00 8.66
C LEU A 36 -15.20 20.64 7.97
N PRO A 37 -14.20 21.11 8.72
CA PRO A 37 -12.98 21.64 8.17
C PRO A 37 -12.13 20.53 7.50
N PRO A 38 -11.26 20.89 6.53
CA PRO A 38 -10.36 19.93 5.94
C PRO A 38 -9.34 19.42 6.95
N LEU A 39 -8.78 18.24 6.67
CA LEU A 39 -7.65 17.70 7.42
C LEU A 39 -6.42 18.59 7.29
N SER A 40 -5.68 18.75 8.37
CA SER A 40 -4.35 19.38 8.35
C SER A 40 -3.30 18.41 7.77
N ASP A 41 -2.17 18.95 7.32
CA ASP A 41 -1.07 18.13 6.78
C ASP A 41 -0.58 17.09 7.80
N SER A 42 -0.49 17.46 9.09
CA SER A 42 -0.10 16.53 10.15
C SER A 42 -1.13 15.41 10.37
N GLN A 43 -2.43 15.69 10.25
CA GLN A 43 -3.49 14.68 10.32
C GLN A 43 -3.43 13.74 9.12
N ILE A 44 -3.17 14.25 7.92
CA ILE A 44 -3.01 13.45 6.71
C ILE A 44 -1.82 12.51 6.87
N GLN A 45 -0.65 13.06 7.20
CA GLN A 45 0.57 12.28 7.37
C GLN A 45 0.41 11.15 8.40
N ALA A 46 -0.21 11.44 9.55
CA ALA A 46 -0.36 10.48 10.63
C ALA A 46 -1.40 9.38 10.33
N ASN A 47 -2.31 9.57 9.35
CA ASN A 47 -3.48 8.67 9.20
C ASN A 47 -3.64 8.07 7.80
N THR A 48 -2.83 8.48 6.82
CA THR A 48 -2.92 7.92 5.46
C THR A 48 -2.63 6.41 5.43
N SER A 49 -1.72 5.94 6.27
CA SER A 49 -1.41 4.52 6.47
C SER A 49 -2.63 3.67 6.86
N HIS A 50 -3.63 4.29 7.51
CA HIS A 50 -4.88 3.65 7.89
C HIS A 50 -5.97 3.76 6.80
N GLY A 51 -5.63 4.29 5.62
CA GLY A 51 -6.51 4.42 4.46
C GLY A 51 -7.72 5.34 4.70
N ALA A 52 -8.78 5.13 3.91
CA ALA A 52 -10.01 5.91 3.99
C ALA A 52 -10.59 5.99 5.42
N ARG A 53 -10.62 4.85 6.12
CA ARG A 53 -11.19 4.80 7.48
C ARG A 53 -10.38 5.61 8.48
N GLY A 54 -9.06 5.63 8.37
CA GLY A 54 -8.18 6.44 9.22
C GLY A 54 -8.41 7.92 9.00
N LEU A 55 -8.36 8.36 7.75
CA LEU A 55 -8.58 9.77 7.38
C LEU A 55 -9.98 10.26 7.81
N LEU A 56 -11.02 9.46 7.57
CA LEU A 56 -12.40 9.81 7.98
C LEU A 56 -12.56 9.87 9.51
N ARG A 57 -12.01 8.90 10.25
CA ARG A 57 -12.05 8.93 11.73
C ARG A 57 -11.38 10.18 12.27
N THR A 58 -10.24 10.55 11.72
CA THR A 58 -9.50 11.73 12.13
C THR A 58 -10.26 13.02 11.81
N GLY A 59 -10.80 13.13 10.59
CA GLY A 59 -11.51 14.33 10.16
C GLY A 59 -12.84 14.55 10.87
N PHE A 60 -13.58 13.48 11.14
CA PHE A 60 -14.84 13.57 11.89
C PHE A 60 -14.64 13.70 13.40
N GLY A 61 -13.56 13.12 13.96
CA GLY A 61 -13.33 13.15 15.40
C GLY A 61 -14.56 12.70 16.20
N GLU A 62 -14.95 13.50 17.20
CA GLU A 62 -16.12 13.21 18.03
C GLU A 62 -17.45 13.26 17.24
N THR A 63 -17.51 14.01 16.14
CA THR A 63 -18.71 14.12 15.29
C THR A 63 -19.02 12.83 14.52
N LEU A 64 -18.11 11.83 14.56
CA LEU A 64 -18.36 10.50 14.00
C LEU A 64 -19.40 9.72 14.80
N GLN A 65 -19.63 10.08 16.07
CA GLN A 65 -20.63 9.40 16.91
C GLN A 65 -22.02 9.45 16.26
N GLY A 66 -22.65 8.28 16.11
CA GLY A 66 -23.96 8.13 15.48
C GLY A 66 -23.95 8.16 13.95
N LYS A 67 -22.81 8.25 13.29
CA LYS A 67 -22.65 8.14 11.84
C LYS A 67 -22.23 6.74 11.42
N ASP A 68 -22.68 6.34 10.24
CA ASP A 68 -22.25 5.09 9.61
C ASP A 68 -20.92 5.29 8.87
N LEU A 69 -19.84 4.76 9.45
CA LEU A 69 -18.51 4.86 8.87
C LEU A 69 -18.40 4.12 7.51
N ASP A 70 -19.19 3.07 7.30
CA ASP A 70 -19.16 2.35 6.02
C ASP A 70 -19.83 3.18 4.93
N GLN A 71 -20.91 3.92 5.25
CA GLN A 71 -21.52 4.86 4.31
C GLN A 71 -20.56 6.03 3.97
N LEU A 72 -19.89 6.59 4.99
CA LEU A 72 -18.87 7.64 4.77
C LEU A 72 -17.71 7.12 3.90
N ARG A 73 -17.32 5.87 4.11
CA ARG A 73 -16.30 5.23 3.27
C ARG A 73 -16.75 5.07 1.82
N LEU A 74 -18.02 4.75 1.58
CA LEU A 74 -18.54 4.70 0.20
C LEU A 74 -18.45 6.07 -0.48
N SER A 75 -18.87 7.14 0.18
CA SER A 75 -18.72 8.51 -0.34
C SER A 75 -17.25 8.87 -0.59
N PHE A 76 -16.34 8.47 0.30
CA PHE A 76 -14.91 8.64 0.06
C PHE A 76 -14.45 7.93 -1.22
N LEU A 77 -14.87 6.67 -1.43
CA LEU A 77 -14.49 5.90 -2.62
C LEU A 77 -15.01 6.53 -3.91
N GLU A 78 -16.21 7.12 -3.89
CA GLU A 78 -16.79 7.85 -5.01
C GLU A 78 -15.96 9.10 -5.34
N HIS A 79 -15.70 9.98 -4.36
CA HIS A 79 -14.86 11.17 -4.56
C HIS A 79 -13.44 10.82 -5.00
N TYR A 80 -12.87 9.72 -4.46
CA TYR A 80 -11.55 9.27 -4.86
C TYR A 80 -11.53 8.73 -6.28
N ALA A 81 -12.56 7.99 -6.70
CA ALA A 81 -12.68 7.52 -8.08
C ALA A 81 -12.80 8.65 -9.11
N GLU A 82 -13.52 9.72 -8.77
CA GLU A 82 -13.65 10.91 -9.65
C GLU A 82 -12.30 11.63 -9.87
N ASN A 83 -11.38 11.55 -8.90
CA ASN A 83 -10.09 12.25 -8.90
C ASN A 83 -8.94 11.28 -8.59
N ILE A 84 -8.95 10.11 -9.23
CA ILE A 84 -8.11 8.95 -8.86
C ILE A 84 -6.61 9.20 -8.98
N CYS A 85 -6.18 10.11 -9.84
CA CYS A 85 -4.78 10.41 -10.11
C CYS A 85 -4.60 11.86 -10.55
N THR A 86 -4.75 12.80 -9.63
CA THR A 86 -4.54 14.24 -9.86
C THR A 86 -3.11 14.65 -9.46
N THR A 87 -2.64 14.13 -8.33
CA THR A 87 -1.34 14.47 -7.73
C THR A 87 -0.52 13.23 -7.36
N THR A 88 -1.09 12.04 -7.48
CA THR A 88 -0.41 10.77 -7.22
C THR A 88 0.83 10.62 -8.09
N THR A 89 1.95 10.21 -7.51
CA THR A 89 3.23 9.99 -8.21
C THR A 89 3.91 8.71 -7.75
N LEU A 90 4.84 8.18 -8.56
CA LEU A 90 5.78 7.14 -8.11
C LEU A 90 6.76 7.72 -7.10
N TYR A 91 7.08 6.95 -6.05
CA TYR A 91 8.18 7.32 -5.17
C TYR A 91 9.52 7.35 -5.92
N SER A 92 10.40 8.25 -5.48
CA SER A 92 11.74 8.38 -6.07
C SER A 92 12.51 7.05 -5.98
N GLY A 93 13.08 6.59 -7.10
CA GLY A 93 13.83 5.34 -7.20
C GLY A 93 12.98 4.11 -7.52
N VAL A 94 11.64 4.20 -7.53
CA VAL A 94 10.76 3.06 -7.90
C VAL A 94 10.93 2.70 -9.37
N ILE A 95 11.01 3.68 -10.27
CA ILE A 95 11.23 3.41 -11.71
C ILE A 95 12.50 2.60 -11.89
N GLU A 96 13.62 3.08 -11.34
CA GLU A 96 14.91 2.40 -11.44
C GLU A 96 14.86 0.97 -10.87
N LEU A 97 14.23 0.80 -9.69
CA LEU A 97 14.06 -0.51 -9.08
C LEU A 97 13.34 -1.49 -10.03
N LEU A 98 12.16 -1.11 -10.52
CA LEU A 98 11.31 -1.99 -11.32
C LEU A 98 11.94 -2.31 -12.70
N GLU A 99 12.61 -1.34 -13.31
CA GLU A 99 13.39 -1.56 -14.54
C GLU A 99 14.53 -2.55 -14.31
N GLN A 100 15.26 -2.44 -13.20
CA GLN A 100 16.36 -3.36 -12.86
C GLN A 100 15.83 -4.77 -12.52
N LEU A 101 14.72 -4.90 -11.78
CA LEU A 101 14.11 -6.20 -11.54
C LEU A 101 13.69 -6.86 -12.86
N THR A 102 13.08 -6.09 -13.77
CA THR A 102 12.67 -6.58 -15.08
C THR A 102 13.88 -6.99 -15.94
N ALA A 103 14.92 -6.16 -16.01
CA ALA A 103 16.15 -6.46 -16.76
C ALA A 103 16.88 -7.71 -16.25
N ARG A 104 16.86 -7.94 -14.94
CA ARG A 104 17.44 -9.14 -14.29
C ARG A 104 16.50 -10.34 -14.32
N GLN A 105 15.31 -10.22 -14.93
CA GLN A 105 14.28 -11.26 -14.99
C GLN A 105 13.78 -11.72 -13.60
N ILE A 106 13.88 -10.87 -12.59
CA ILE A 106 13.35 -11.13 -11.26
C ILE A 106 11.84 -10.85 -11.30
N PRO A 107 11.00 -11.87 -11.05
CA PRO A 107 9.55 -11.69 -11.05
C PRO A 107 9.12 -10.77 -9.89
N TRP A 108 8.21 -9.85 -10.20
CA TRP A 108 7.63 -8.98 -9.19
C TRP A 108 6.12 -8.80 -9.41
N GLY A 109 5.43 -8.42 -8.34
CA GLY A 109 3.98 -8.23 -8.33
C GLY A 109 3.53 -7.19 -7.31
N ILE A 110 2.23 -6.89 -7.33
CA ILE A 110 1.58 -5.95 -6.43
C ILE A 110 0.55 -6.70 -5.59
N VAL A 111 0.55 -6.47 -4.26
CA VAL A 111 -0.45 -7.00 -3.33
C VAL A 111 -0.90 -5.87 -2.41
N THR A 112 -2.09 -5.35 -2.63
CA THR A 112 -2.58 -4.13 -1.97
C THR A 112 -3.94 -4.32 -1.30
N ASN A 113 -4.21 -3.53 -0.24
CA ASN A 113 -5.55 -3.42 0.37
C ASN A 113 -6.45 -2.41 -0.36
N LYS A 114 -5.99 -1.82 -1.47
CA LYS A 114 -6.82 -1.00 -2.34
C LYS A 114 -7.86 -1.87 -3.07
N PRO A 115 -9.13 -1.46 -3.16
CA PRO A 115 -10.15 -2.17 -3.93
C PRO A 115 -9.77 -2.33 -5.41
N GLY A 116 -10.14 -3.46 -6.01
CA GLY A 116 -9.77 -3.79 -7.39
C GLY A 116 -10.25 -2.77 -8.41
N PHE A 117 -11.46 -2.22 -8.26
CA PHE A 117 -11.98 -1.21 -9.18
C PHE A 117 -11.14 0.09 -9.16
N LEU A 118 -10.70 0.57 -7.98
CA LEU A 118 -9.82 1.74 -7.87
C LEU A 118 -8.42 1.45 -8.40
N THR A 119 -7.90 0.26 -8.11
CA THR A 119 -6.61 -0.17 -8.64
C THR A 119 -6.64 -0.20 -10.16
N GLY A 120 -7.70 -0.75 -10.77
CA GLY A 120 -7.90 -0.78 -12.21
C GLY A 120 -8.04 0.61 -12.85
N MET A 121 -8.59 1.60 -12.12
CA MET A 121 -8.66 2.99 -12.59
C MET A 121 -7.32 3.72 -12.46
N LEU A 122 -6.53 3.42 -11.42
CA LEU A 122 -5.28 4.12 -11.10
C LEU A 122 -4.09 3.65 -11.96
N LEU A 123 -3.92 2.33 -12.11
CA LEU A 123 -2.73 1.76 -12.75
C LEU A 123 -2.47 2.19 -14.20
N PRO A 124 -3.49 2.50 -15.04
CA PRO A 124 -3.26 3.02 -16.39
C PRO A 124 -2.47 4.33 -16.46
N TYR A 125 -2.46 5.12 -15.38
CA TYR A 125 -1.62 6.33 -15.28
C TYR A 125 -0.13 6.00 -15.09
N PHE A 126 0.19 4.76 -14.71
CA PHE A 126 1.54 4.26 -14.43
C PHE A 126 1.84 3.00 -15.25
N PRO A 127 2.10 3.10 -16.57
CA PRO A 127 2.26 1.95 -17.46
C PRO A 127 3.34 0.96 -17.00
N LEU A 128 4.36 1.43 -16.28
CA LEU A 128 5.40 0.57 -15.70
C LEU A 128 4.80 -0.45 -14.71
N LEU A 129 3.82 -0.05 -13.91
CA LEU A 129 3.19 -0.92 -12.94
C LEU A 129 2.33 -2.02 -13.57
N LEU A 130 1.87 -1.81 -14.82
CA LEU A 130 1.15 -2.84 -15.59
C LEU A 130 2.05 -4.01 -16.04
N GLN A 131 3.38 -3.90 -15.86
CA GLN A 131 4.32 -4.99 -16.11
C GLN A 131 4.42 -5.97 -14.93
N ALA A 132 3.75 -5.67 -13.81
CA ALA A 132 3.66 -6.61 -12.68
C ALA A 132 3.07 -7.95 -13.13
N ARG A 133 3.73 -9.06 -12.77
CA ARG A 133 3.26 -10.42 -13.14
C ARG A 133 1.98 -10.83 -12.41
N THR A 134 1.70 -10.17 -11.29
CA THR A 134 0.46 -10.36 -10.52
C THR A 134 0.05 -9.06 -9.87
N ILE A 135 -1.26 -8.81 -9.80
CA ILE A 135 -1.87 -7.70 -9.07
C ILE A 135 -3.00 -8.29 -8.23
N VAL A 136 -2.81 -8.28 -6.91
CA VAL A 136 -3.76 -8.78 -5.92
C VAL A 136 -4.32 -7.60 -5.16
N CYS A 137 -5.64 -7.41 -5.23
CA CYS A 137 -6.37 -6.32 -4.57
C CYS A 137 -7.09 -6.81 -3.32
N ALA A 138 -7.67 -5.88 -2.54
CA ALA A 138 -8.37 -6.18 -1.30
C ALA A 138 -9.50 -7.22 -1.44
N ASP A 139 -10.11 -7.27 -2.61
CA ASP A 139 -11.27 -8.11 -2.97
C ASP A 139 -10.90 -9.30 -3.88
N THR A 140 -9.62 -9.53 -4.14
CA THR A 140 -9.14 -10.68 -4.91
C THR A 140 -9.22 -11.98 -4.11
N THR A 141 -9.00 -11.91 -2.80
CA THR A 141 -9.06 -13.05 -1.88
C THR A 141 -10.10 -12.81 -0.78
N PRO A 142 -10.60 -13.87 -0.10
CA PRO A 142 -11.60 -13.70 0.96
C PRO A 142 -11.16 -12.81 2.13
N HIS A 143 -9.86 -12.61 2.32
CA HIS A 143 -9.28 -11.83 3.39
C HIS A 143 -8.22 -10.88 2.85
N ALA A 144 -8.22 -9.64 3.33
CA ALA A 144 -7.20 -8.64 3.04
C ALA A 144 -6.04 -8.72 4.05
N LYS A 145 -4.90 -8.04 3.78
CA LYS A 145 -3.81 -7.87 4.76
C LYS A 145 -4.35 -7.24 6.06
N PRO A 146 -3.97 -7.71 7.24
CA PRO A 146 -2.78 -8.51 7.58
C PRO A 146 -2.93 -10.04 7.44
N HIS A 147 -4.05 -10.55 6.89
CA HIS A 147 -4.17 -11.98 6.61
C HIS A 147 -3.19 -12.38 5.49
N PRO A 148 -2.51 -13.56 5.56
CA PRO A 148 -1.51 -13.97 4.57
C PRO A 148 -2.08 -14.34 3.20
N ALA A 149 -3.38 -14.58 3.08
CA ALA A 149 -4.00 -15.08 1.85
C ALA A 149 -3.67 -14.27 0.58
N PRO A 150 -3.68 -12.91 0.57
CA PRO A 150 -3.32 -12.14 -0.61
C PRO A 150 -1.87 -12.38 -1.05
N LEU A 151 -0.94 -12.47 -0.10
CA LEU A 151 0.48 -12.68 -0.37
C LEU A 151 0.72 -14.09 -0.91
N LEU A 152 0.13 -15.10 -0.29
CA LEU A 152 0.21 -16.50 -0.74
C LEU A 152 -0.40 -16.65 -2.14
N HIS A 153 -1.50 -15.96 -2.43
CA HIS A 153 -2.09 -15.92 -3.76
C HIS A 153 -1.14 -15.30 -4.78
N GLY A 154 -0.52 -14.16 -4.45
CA GLY A 154 0.49 -13.51 -5.29
C GLY A 154 1.67 -14.43 -5.60
N ALA A 155 2.25 -15.10 -4.58
CA ALA A 155 3.34 -16.06 -4.75
C ALA A 155 2.94 -17.25 -5.64
N SER A 156 1.72 -17.76 -5.48
CA SER A 156 1.22 -18.86 -6.31
C SER A 156 1.13 -18.50 -7.80
N ILE A 157 0.72 -17.27 -8.12
CA ILE A 157 0.69 -16.77 -9.51
C ILE A 157 2.12 -16.62 -10.07
N LEU A 158 3.07 -16.17 -9.24
CA LEU A 158 4.48 -16.09 -9.61
C LEU A 158 5.12 -17.48 -9.75
N THR A 159 4.49 -18.52 -9.23
CA THR A 159 5.02 -19.90 -9.18
C THR A 159 6.34 -19.96 -8.38
N ILE A 160 6.41 -19.19 -7.28
CA ILE A 160 7.57 -19.11 -6.38
C ILE A 160 7.11 -19.49 -4.96
N GLU A 161 7.93 -20.29 -4.28
CA GLU A 161 7.66 -20.66 -2.88
C GLU A 161 7.67 -19.41 -1.98
N PRO A 162 6.73 -19.28 -1.02
CA PRO A 162 6.64 -18.10 -0.16
C PRO A 162 7.95 -17.73 0.54
N GLU A 163 8.74 -18.72 1.00
CA GLU A 163 10.02 -18.52 1.69
C GLU A 163 11.10 -17.88 0.81
N LYS A 164 10.90 -17.88 -0.51
CA LYS A 164 11.76 -17.26 -1.50
C LYS A 164 11.22 -15.92 -2.03
N CYS A 165 10.10 -15.47 -1.48
CA CYS A 165 9.52 -14.17 -1.79
C CYS A 165 9.94 -13.14 -0.75
N LEU A 166 10.26 -11.92 -1.22
CA LEU A 166 10.30 -10.72 -0.40
C LEU A 166 8.94 -10.02 -0.52
N TYR A 167 8.36 -9.62 0.61
CA TYR A 167 7.25 -8.68 0.62
C TYR A 167 7.71 -7.34 1.17
N VAL A 168 7.41 -6.26 0.45
CA VAL A 168 7.78 -4.88 0.80
C VAL A 168 6.52 -4.06 1.01
N GLY A 169 6.39 -3.42 2.15
CA GLY A 169 5.29 -2.52 2.49
C GLY A 169 5.71 -1.50 3.53
N ASP A 170 4.88 -0.51 3.81
CA ASP A 170 5.20 0.62 4.67
C ASP A 170 4.44 0.65 5.99
N ILE A 171 3.53 -0.30 6.24
CA ILE A 171 2.75 -0.37 7.47
C ILE A 171 2.93 -1.70 8.21
N LEU A 172 2.61 -1.71 9.51
CA LEU A 172 2.69 -2.92 10.34
C LEU A 172 1.90 -4.11 9.75
N ASN A 173 0.73 -3.85 9.15
CA ASN A 173 -0.10 -4.91 8.55
C ASN A 173 0.62 -5.66 7.41
N ASP A 174 1.53 -5.01 6.70
CA ASP A 174 2.34 -5.60 5.65
C ASP A 174 3.33 -6.61 6.23
N ILE A 175 3.99 -6.21 7.30
CA ILE A 175 4.97 -7.04 7.99
C ILE A 175 4.29 -8.25 8.64
N VAL A 176 3.13 -8.04 9.28
CA VAL A 176 2.34 -9.14 9.86
C VAL A 176 1.89 -10.12 8.78
N ALA A 177 1.39 -9.63 7.64
CA ALA A 177 0.96 -10.48 6.53
C ALA A 177 2.13 -11.29 5.94
N ALA A 178 3.30 -10.65 5.74
CA ALA A 178 4.50 -11.29 5.21
C ALA A 178 4.99 -12.42 6.14
N LYS A 179 5.10 -12.14 7.42
CA LYS A 179 5.49 -13.15 8.43
C LYS A 179 4.51 -14.32 8.47
N ALA A 180 3.19 -14.04 8.46
CA ALA A 180 2.16 -15.07 8.44
C ALA A 180 2.16 -15.90 7.13
N ALA A 181 2.67 -15.35 6.03
CA ALA A 181 2.86 -16.04 4.76
C ALA A 181 4.21 -16.78 4.65
N ASN A 182 5.06 -16.75 5.69
CA ASN A 182 6.45 -17.25 5.68
C ASN A 182 7.34 -16.56 4.62
N MET A 183 7.03 -15.32 4.22
CA MET A 183 7.86 -14.52 3.33
C MET A 183 8.92 -13.75 4.10
N MET A 184 10.00 -13.36 3.43
CA MET A 184 10.88 -12.32 3.94
C MET A 184 10.10 -11.00 3.95
N SER A 185 10.15 -10.26 5.06
CA SER A 185 9.43 -9.00 5.24
C SER A 185 10.38 -7.80 5.21
N ALA A 186 9.98 -6.74 4.51
CA ALA A 186 10.75 -5.50 4.48
C ALA A 186 9.87 -4.27 4.65
N VAL A 187 10.35 -3.31 5.43
CA VAL A 187 9.73 -2.00 5.58
C VAL A 187 10.26 -1.04 4.53
N ALA A 188 9.35 -0.38 3.81
CA ALA A 188 9.60 0.76 2.95
C ALA A 188 9.58 2.04 3.81
N SER A 189 10.73 2.48 4.35
CA SER A 189 10.76 3.62 5.30
C SER A 189 10.54 4.98 4.63
N TRP A 190 10.38 5.02 3.33
CA TRP A 190 9.98 6.22 2.57
C TRP A 190 8.47 6.42 2.49
N GLY A 191 7.67 5.43 2.98
CA GLY A 191 6.21 5.41 2.89
C GLY A 191 5.50 6.18 4.01
N TYR A 192 4.25 5.75 4.31
CA TYR A 192 3.38 6.43 5.27
C TYR A 192 3.67 6.00 6.72
N ILE A 193 4.86 6.33 7.20
CA ILE A 193 5.24 6.06 8.58
C ILE A 193 4.84 7.26 9.43
N GLY A 194 3.88 7.06 10.32
CA GLY A 194 3.43 8.10 11.25
C GLY A 194 4.45 8.37 12.36
N GLU A 195 4.33 9.52 13.02
CA GLU A 195 5.25 9.92 14.11
C GLU A 195 5.27 8.93 15.30
N THR A 196 4.17 8.22 15.51
CA THR A 196 4.03 7.23 16.58
C THR A 196 4.46 5.83 16.17
N ASP A 197 4.65 5.59 14.87
CA ASP A 197 5.09 4.30 14.37
C ASP A 197 6.53 4.02 14.77
N ARG A 198 6.82 2.74 14.99
CA ARG A 198 8.15 2.26 15.36
C ARG A 198 8.54 1.08 14.47
N PRO A 199 8.93 1.34 13.20
CA PRO A 199 9.26 0.28 12.24
C PRO A 199 10.32 -0.71 12.73
N THR A 200 11.23 -0.25 13.59
CA THR A 200 12.25 -1.09 14.22
C THR A 200 11.69 -2.11 15.20
N GLU A 201 10.47 -1.88 15.71
CA GLU A 201 9.76 -2.77 16.65
C GLU A 201 8.82 -3.75 15.92
N TRP A 202 8.61 -3.59 14.60
CA TRP A 202 7.75 -4.47 13.81
C TRP A 202 8.39 -5.82 13.51
N GLU A 203 9.69 -5.98 13.89
CA GLU A 203 10.46 -7.19 13.68
C GLU A 203 10.50 -7.62 12.18
N ALA A 204 10.54 -6.66 11.27
CA ALA A 204 10.78 -6.95 9.87
C ALA A 204 12.20 -7.51 9.64
N ASP A 205 12.35 -8.34 8.62
CA ASP A 205 13.67 -8.91 8.30
C ASP A 205 14.62 -7.85 7.75
N GLN A 206 14.08 -6.82 7.07
CA GLN A 206 14.81 -5.69 6.48
C GLN A 206 14.06 -4.37 6.66
N ILE A 207 14.81 -3.27 6.66
CA ILE A 207 14.27 -1.90 6.57
C ILE A 207 15.09 -1.20 5.48
N PHE A 208 14.42 -0.77 4.42
CA PHE A 208 15.05 -0.04 3.32
C PHE A 208 14.68 1.43 3.37
N ASN A 209 15.66 2.30 3.16
CA ASN A 209 15.45 3.75 3.12
C ASN A 209 15.16 4.26 1.70
N LYS A 210 15.51 3.47 0.69
CA LYS A 210 15.28 3.79 -0.72
C LYS A 210 14.90 2.54 -1.50
N PRO A 211 14.00 2.65 -2.50
CA PRO A 211 13.57 1.52 -3.31
C PRO A 211 14.73 0.71 -3.92
N VAL A 212 15.75 1.39 -4.44
CA VAL A 212 16.89 0.73 -5.12
C VAL A 212 17.74 -0.16 -4.20
N GLU A 213 17.70 0.04 -2.88
CA GLU A 213 18.43 -0.79 -1.92
C GLU A 213 17.95 -2.25 -1.93
N ILE A 214 16.71 -2.50 -2.36
CA ILE A 214 16.13 -3.84 -2.50
C ILE A 214 16.96 -4.70 -3.47
N LEU A 215 17.59 -4.09 -4.47
CA LEU A 215 18.42 -4.77 -5.47
C LEU A 215 19.65 -5.47 -4.86
N SER A 216 20.03 -5.11 -3.64
CA SER A 216 21.16 -5.74 -2.92
C SER A 216 20.87 -7.19 -2.49
N LEU A 217 19.61 -7.64 -2.56
CA LEU A 217 19.21 -9.01 -2.23
C LEU A 217 19.34 -9.98 -3.40
N PHE A 218 19.63 -9.47 -4.61
CA PHE A 218 19.74 -10.18 -5.89
C PHE A 218 21.15 -9.97 -6.48
#